data_e2fb99d292022c66f6a9987a9d655f8a
#
_entry.id   e2fb99d292022c66f6a9987a9d655f8a
#
_cell.length_a   1.000
_cell.length_b   1.000
_cell.length_c   1.000
_cell.angle_alpha   90.00
_cell.angle_beta   90.00
_cell.angle_gamma   90.00
#
_symmetry.space_group_name_H-M   'P 1'
#
loop_
_entity.id
_entity.type
_entity.pdbx_description
1 polymer ?
#
loop_
_entity_poly.entity_id
_entity_poly.type
_entity_poly.pdbx_seq_one_letter_code
_entity_poly.pdbx_strand_id
1 'polypeptide(L)'
;MTKVLIKKLDAAVELPSYKTSGASGMDLMAFIKEPITLKPKKSCLVPTGISVAFSNNFEIQIRPRSGLAAKNNVSVLNTPGTIDSDYRGEIKVILYNPVSYTHLTLPTKRIV
;
A
#
# COMPACT_ATOMS: atom_id res chain seq x y z
N MET A 1 -5.17 3.46 24.37
CA MET A 1 -4.22 3.09 23.32
C MET A 1 -4.96 2.41 22.17
N THR A 2 -4.73 2.85 20.97
CA THR A 2 -5.34 2.23 19.79
C THR A 2 -4.62 0.93 19.45
N LYS A 3 -5.37 -0.13 19.19
CA LYS A 3 -4.84 -1.43 18.85
C LYS A 3 -5.33 -1.86 17.48
N VAL A 4 -4.40 -2.23 16.62
CA VAL A 4 -4.68 -2.81 15.30
C VAL A 4 -4.14 -4.23 15.28
N LEU A 5 -5.01 -5.19 15.01
CA LEU A 5 -4.61 -6.58 14.82
C LEU A 5 -4.27 -6.77 13.34
N ILE A 6 -3.15 -7.41 13.07
CA ILE A 6 -2.69 -7.68 11.70
C ILE A 6 -2.50 -9.18 11.53
N LYS A 7 -3.13 -9.72 10.49
CA LYS A 7 -2.95 -11.11 10.10
C LYS A 7 -2.09 -11.19 8.85
N LYS A 8 -1.00 -11.94 8.92
CA LYS A 8 -0.17 -12.27 7.76
C LYS A 8 -0.85 -13.39 6.98
N LEU A 9 -1.07 -13.18 5.69
CA LEU A 9 -1.68 -14.18 4.83
C LEU A 9 -0.67 -15.19 4.28
N ASP A 10 0.63 -14.91 4.49
CA ASP A 10 1.73 -15.78 4.14
C ASP A 10 2.84 -15.56 5.16
N ALA A 11 3.57 -16.63 5.53
CA ALA A 11 4.64 -16.55 6.51
C ALA A 11 5.78 -15.63 6.09
N ALA A 12 5.98 -15.44 4.77
CA ALA A 12 7.03 -14.58 4.23
C ALA A 12 6.70 -13.09 4.29
N VAL A 13 5.46 -12.71 4.65
CA VAL A 13 5.07 -11.30 4.74
C VAL A 13 5.77 -10.66 5.91
N GLU A 14 6.35 -9.47 5.65
CA GLU A 14 6.92 -8.63 6.68
C GLU A 14 5.85 -7.68 7.20
N LEU A 15 5.67 -7.60 8.52
CA LEU A 15 4.70 -6.70 9.12
C LEU A 15 5.11 -5.25 8.94
N PRO A 16 4.16 -4.35 8.63
CA PRO A 16 4.46 -2.92 8.61
C PRO A 16 4.86 -2.43 10.01
N SER A 17 5.71 -1.43 10.04
CA SER A 17 6.16 -0.82 11.30
C SER A 17 6.45 0.66 11.08
N TYR A 18 6.38 1.44 12.15
CA TYR A 18 6.85 2.82 12.11
C TYR A 18 8.37 2.81 11.98
N LYS A 19 8.89 3.51 10.97
CA LYS A 19 10.33 3.52 10.71
C LYS A 19 11.09 4.52 11.56
N THR A 20 10.41 5.55 12.06
CA THR A 20 10.96 6.55 12.99
C THR A 20 9.94 6.84 14.07
N SER A 21 10.40 7.39 15.20
CA SER A 21 9.50 7.76 16.31
C SER A 21 8.53 8.89 15.93
N GLY A 22 8.87 9.71 14.94
CA GLY A 22 8.03 10.80 14.47
C GLY A 22 7.19 10.47 13.24
N ALA A 23 7.21 9.23 12.77
CA ALA A 23 6.45 8.85 11.59
C ALA A 23 4.95 8.86 11.88
N SER A 24 4.18 9.50 11.00
CA SER A 24 2.70 9.52 11.11
C SER A 24 2.07 8.21 10.69
N GLY A 25 2.72 7.48 9.79
CA GLY A 25 2.20 6.24 9.25
C GLY A 25 3.26 5.19 9.07
N MET A 26 2.81 4.01 8.67
CA MET A 26 3.69 2.88 8.36
C MET A 26 3.71 2.66 6.86
N ASP A 27 4.87 2.25 6.32
CA ASP A 27 4.96 1.86 4.94
C ASP A 27 4.36 0.46 4.72
N LEU A 28 3.60 0.30 3.65
CA LEU A 28 3.14 -1.00 3.18
C LEU A 28 4.06 -1.49 2.07
N MET A 29 4.31 -2.79 2.07
CA MET A 29 5.16 -3.44 1.09
C MET A 29 4.31 -4.27 0.14
N ALA A 30 4.68 -4.26 -1.13
CA ALA A 30 4.09 -5.17 -2.10
C ALA A 30 4.50 -6.60 -1.77
N PHE A 31 3.53 -7.50 -1.71
CA PHE A 31 3.80 -8.93 -1.56
C PHE A 31 3.63 -9.60 -2.91
N ILE A 32 4.68 -9.51 -3.72
CA ILE A 32 4.73 -10.03 -5.08
C ILE A 32 6.02 -10.82 -5.28
N LYS A 33 5.98 -11.82 -6.16
CA LYS A 33 7.14 -12.67 -6.45
C LYS A 33 8.07 -12.02 -7.46
N GLU A 34 7.51 -11.28 -8.40
CA GLU A 34 8.25 -10.64 -9.48
C GLU A 34 7.87 -9.16 -9.58
N PRO A 35 8.78 -8.30 -10.09
CA PRO A 35 8.45 -6.91 -10.31
C PRO A 35 7.23 -6.75 -11.23
N ILE A 36 6.40 -5.77 -10.93
CA ILE A 36 5.21 -5.44 -11.73
C ILE A 36 5.55 -4.26 -12.63
N THR A 37 5.24 -4.38 -13.93
CA THR A 37 5.35 -3.26 -14.86
C THR A 37 4.03 -2.49 -14.87
N LEU A 38 4.10 -1.23 -14.49
CA LEU A 38 2.95 -0.33 -14.47
C LEU A 38 2.95 0.50 -15.76
N LYS A 39 2.06 0.13 -16.68
CA LYS A 39 1.99 0.76 -18.00
C LYS A 39 1.44 2.19 -17.89
N PRO A 40 1.78 3.07 -18.85
CA PRO A 40 1.25 4.43 -18.89
C PRO A 40 -0.28 4.45 -18.87
N LYS A 41 -0.86 5.35 -18.08
CA LYS A 41 -2.31 5.53 -17.94
C LYS A 41 -3.06 4.29 -17.45
N LYS A 42 -2.33 3.36 -16.80
CA LYS A 42 -2.91 2.12 -16.28
C LYS A 42 -2.77 2.06 -14.77
N SER A 43 -3.66 1.31 -14.15
CA SER A 43 -3.59 0.99 -12.73
C SER A 43 -3.31 -0.50 -12.55
N CYS A 44 -2.84 -0.84 -11.35
CA CYS A 44 -2.57 -2.22 -10.98
C CYS A 44 -2.97 -2.42 -9.53
N LEU A 45 -3.65 -3.53 -9.25
CA LEU A 45 -4.03 -3.90 -7.90
C LEU A 45 -2.89 -4.71 -7.28
N VAL A 46 -2.19 -4.11 -6.32
CA VAL A 46 -0.98 -4.70 -5.72
C VAL A 46 -1.30 -5.30 -4.37
N PRO A 47 -1.10 -6.61 -4.16
CA PRO A 47 -1.35 -7.25 -2.88
C PRO A 47 -0.28 -6.89 -1.85
N THR A 48 -0.68 -6.83 -0.58
CA THR A 48 0.22 -6.58 0.54
C THR A 48 0.42 -7.81 1.44
N GLY A 49 -0.42 -8.82 1.28
CA GLY A 49 -0.33 -10.05 2.07
C GLY A 49 -0.81 -9.91 3.51
N ILE A 50 -1.52 -8.83 3.85
CA ILE A 50 -2.05 -8.64 5.20
C ILE A 50 -3.55 -8.34 5.18
N SER A 51 -4.21 -8.70 6.28
CA SER A 51 -5.54 -8.23 6.62
C SER A 51 -5.51 -7.66 8.04
N VAL A 52 -6.47 -6.81 8.37
CA VAL A 52 -6.48 -6.05 9.62
C VAL A 52 -7.82 -6.12 10.33
N ALA A 53 -7.78 -5.83 11.62
CA ALA A 53 -8.97 -5.64 12.44
C ALA A 53 -8.70 -4.55 13.46
N PHE A 54 -9.62 -3.61 13.60
CA PHE A 54 -9.48 -2.49 14.53
C PHE A 54 -10.86 -1.96 14.92
N SER A 55 -10.89 -1.06 15.92
CA SER A 55 -12.13 -0.50 16.47
C SER A 55 -12.90 0.31 15.42
N ASN A 56 -14.22 0.22 15.47
CA ASN A 56 -15.12 0.98 14.57
C ASN A 56 -15.09 2.50 14.79
N ASN A 57 -14.34 2.98 15.78
CA ASN A 57 -14.11 4.41 15.98
C ASN A 57 -13.04 4.97 15.02
N PHE A 58 -12.39 4.13 14.24
CA PHE A 58 -11.26 4.49 13.40
C PHE A 58 -11.46 4.00 11.97
N GLU A 59 -10.68 4.57 11.08
CA GLU A 59 -10.47 4.06 9.74
C GLU A 59 -8.96 4.05 9.44
N ILE A 60 -8.53 3.25 8.46
CA ILE A 60 -7.17 3.31 7.96
C ILE A 60 -7.21 3.97 6.59
N GLN A 61 -6.27 4.88 6.33
CA GLN A 61 -6.12 5.52 5.03
C GLN A 61 -4.83 5.07 4.37
N ILE A 62 -4.96 4.67 3.11
CA ILE A 62 -3.82 4.33 2.25
C ILE A 62 -3.48 5.56 1.42
N ARG A 63 -2.25 6.03 1.54
CA ARG A 63 -1.77 7.24 0.87
C ARG A 63 -0.54 6.93 0.03
N PRO A 64 -0.31 7.68 -1.06
CA PRO A 64 0.91 7.53 -1.85
C PRO A 64 2.16 7.85 -1.03
N ARG A 65 3.26 7.20 -1.37
CA ARG A 65 4.57 7.61 -0.86
C ARG A 65 5.03 8.83 -1.64
N SER A 66 5.43 9.87 -0.90
CA SER A 66 5.89 11.12 -1.51
C SER A 66 7.10 10.91 -2.44
N GLY A 67 8.01 10.01 -2.06
CA GLY A 67 9.17 9.71 -2.90
C GLY A 67 8.81 9.08 -4.24
N LEU A 68 7.90 8.12 -4.27
CA LEU A 68 7.42 7.52 -5.51
C LEU A 68 6.61 8.52 -6.34
N ALA A 69 5.78 9.33 -5.70
CA ALA A 69 5.01 10.35 -6.39
C ALA A 69 5.93 11.40 -7.03
N ALA A 70 6.92 11.88 -6.29
CA ALA A 70 7.81 12.94 -6.76
C ALA A 70 8.77 12.46 -7.85
N LYS A 71 9.33 11.25 -7.71
CA LYS A 71 10.37 10.74 -8.63
C LYS A 71 9.81 9.97 -9.81
N ASN A 72 8.72 9.23 -9.61
CA ASN A 72 8.22 8.29 -10.59
C ASN A 72 6.78 8.57 -11.01
N ASN A 73 6.15 9.60 -10.47
CA ASN A 73 4.76 9.98 -10.73
C ASN A 73 3.74 8.87 -10.37
N VAL A 74 4.12 7.93 -9.50
CA VAL A 74 3.23 6.87 -9.06
C VAL A 74 2.30 7.39 -7.98
N SER A 75 1.02 7.15 -8.13
CA SER A 75 0.00 7.53 -7.17
C SER A 75 -0.85 6.32 -6.78
N VAL A 76 -1.61 6.46 -5.72
CA VAL A 76 -2.72 5.57 -5.39
C VAL A 76 -3.96 6.15 -6.05
N LEU A 77 -4.57 5.39 -6.96
CA LEU A 77 -5.65 5.89 -7.82
C LEU A 77 -6.81 6.49 -7.03
N ASN A 78 -7.18 5.85 -5.93
CA ASN A 78 -8.30 6.26 -5.08
C ASN A 78 -7.86 7.02 -3.83
N THR A 79 -6.70 7.64 -3.85
CA THR A 79 -6.16 8.30 -2.65
C THR A 79 -7.09 9.40 -2.09
N PRO A 80 -7.32 9.46 -0.75
CA PRO A 80 -6.92 8.45 0.21
C PRO A 80 -7.82 7.20 0.11
N GLY A 81 -7.19 6.04 0.00
CA GLY A 81 -7.94 4.78 0.01
C GLY A 81 -8.40 4.46 1.43
N THR A 82 -9.70 4.28 1.63
CA THR A 82 -10.26 4.02 2.95
C THR A 82 -10.40 2.54 3.20
N ILE A 83 -9.93 2.08 4.36
CA ILE A 83 -10.16 0.73 4.86
C ILE A 83 -11.11 0.85 6.04
N ASP A 84 -12.29 0.27 5.88
CA ASP A 84 -13.32 0.28 6.92
C ASP A 84 -12.95 -0.68 8.06
N SER A 85 -13.43 -0.37 9.26
CA SER A 85 -13.12 -1.17 10.45
C SER A 85 -13.59 -2.61 10.36
N ASP A 86 -14.62 -2.89 9.57
CA ASP A 86 -15.19 -4.22 9.38
C ASP A 86 -14.66 -4.95 8.13
N TYR A 87 -13.74 -4.35 7.39
CA TYR A 87 -13.12 -5.00 6.25
C TYR A 87 -12.11 -6.06 6.71
N ARG A 88 -12.32 -7.31 6.35
CA ARG A 88 -11.45 -8.43 6.75
C ARG A 88 -10.69 -9.05 5.59
N GLY A 89 -10.88 -8.53 4.38
CA GLY A 89 -10.14 -9.00 3.22
C GLY A 89 -8.69 -8.55 3.21
N GLU A 90 -7.94 -9.06 2.26
CA GLU A 90 -6.57 -8.61 2.04
C GLU A 90 -6.54 -7.14 1.66
N ILE A 91 -5.62 -6.38 2.26
CA ILE A 91 -5.35 -5.01 1.83
C ILE A 91 -4.60 -5.07 0.51
N LYS A 92 -5.17 -4.44 -0.51
CA LYS A 92 -4.57 -4.29 -1.82
C LYS A 92 -4.54 -2.81 -2.19
N VAL A 93 -3.46 -2.40 -2.84
CA VAL A 93 -3.23 -1.01 -3.19
C VAL A 93 -3.40 -0.82 -4.68
N ILE A 94 -4.21 0.16 -5.08
CA ILE A 94 -4.42 0.48 -6.49
C ILE A 94 -3.41 1.53 -6.90
N LEU A 95 -2.28 1.10 -7.46
CA LEU A 95 -1.26 2.00 -7.96
C LEU A 95 -1.59 2.45 -9.38
N TYR A 96 -1.33 3.71 -9.67
CA TYR A 96 -1.64 4.33 -10.95
C TYR A 96 -0.43 5.05 -11.52
N ASN A 97 -0.19 4.87 -12.83
CA ASN A 97 0.84 5.58 -13.57
C ASN A 97 0.16 6.63 -14.48
N PRO A 98 0.14 7.91 -14.09
CA PRO A 98 -0.55 8.95 -14.87
C PRO A 98 0.22 9.39 -16.13
N VAL A 99 1.49 9.03 -16.25
CA VAL A 99 2.34 9.45 -17.37
C VAL A 99 1.90 8.71 -18.64
N SER A 100 2.00 9.36 -19.79
CA SER A 100 1.51 8.82 -21.04
C SER A 100 2.57 8.08 -21.88
N TYR A 101 3.84 8.09 -21.47
CA TYR A 101 4.94 7.63 -22.29
C TYR A 101 5.96 6.74 -21.58
N THR A 102 5.86 6.55 -20.27
CA THR A 102 6.87 5.82 -19.48
C THR A 102 6.26 4.60 -18.83
N HIS A 103 6.89 3.43 -19.00
CA HIS A 103 6.60 2.27 -18.19
C HIS A 103 7.37 2.35 -16.88
N LEU A 104 6.72 1.91 -15.79
CA LEU A 104 7.37 1.80 -14.49
C LEU A 104 7.38 0.34 -14.08
N THR A 105 8.56 -0.13 -13.65
CA THR A 105 8.70 -1.45 -13.04
C THR A 105 8.78 -1.27 -11.54
N LEU A 106 7.79 -1.81 -10.84
CA LEU A 106 7.73 -1.72 -9.39
C LEU A 106 8.46 -2.91 -8.78
N PRO A 107 9.50 -2.67 -7.98
CA PRO A 107 10.19 -3.73 -7.26
C PRO A 107 9.32 -4.25 -6.11
N THR A 108 9.72 -5.38 -5.51
CA THR A 108 9.09 -5.96 -4.33
C THR A 108 9.41 -5.15 -3.08
N LYS A 109 9.07 -3.86 -3.08
CA LYS A 109 9.42 -2.89 -2.03
C LYS A 109 8.20 -2.17 -1.48
N ARG A 110 8.48 -1.23 -0.58
CA ARG A 110 7.47 -0.34 0.00
C ARG A 110 6.80 0.46 -1.10
N ILE A 111 5.47 0.46 -1.12
CA ILE A 111 4.67 1.09 -2.18
C ILE A 111 3.78 2.22 -1.67
N VAL A 112 3.44 2.22 -0.40
CA VAL A 112 2.60 3.27 0.21
C VAL A 112 2.99 3.50 1.66
#